data_ec958f786bc9aac21f924f57e3ef4f84
#
_entry.id   ec958f786bc9aac21f924f57e3ef4f84
#
_cell.length_a   1.000
_cell.length_b   1.000
_cell.length_c   1.000
_cell.angle_alpha   90.00
_cell.angle_beta   90.00
_cell.angle_gamma   90.00
#
_symmetry.space_group_name_H-M   'P 1'
#
loop_
_entity.id
_entity.type
_entity.pdbx_description
1 polymer ?
#
loop_
_entity_poly.entity_id
_entity_poly.type
_entity_poly.pdbx_seq_one_letter_code
_entity_poly.pdbx_strand_id
1 'polypeptide(L)'
;MSKIFKAFLVLLAIFVAVLGILGGYQTSQKFKYPVAYADYIVKYSKANDLDPFLVMAVIKVESNFVPEAHSGVAGGLMQLTEETAEWNAKELGITTEYDYMDPETNIRFGCHYLRHLIDVYGNIDTALAAYNGGMGNVYSWLNDSRYSDDGVTLKYIPFSETRNYVVKVNSSWEHYKEMYQ
;
A
#
# COMPACT_ATOMS: atom_id res chain seq x y z
N MET A 1 30.06 27.59 -40.70
CA MET A 1 28.96 27.50 -39.70
C MET A 1 29.24 28.54 -38.61
N SER A 2 28.33 29.47 -38.38
CA SER A 2 28.54 30.57 -37.42
C SER A 2 28.66 30.03 -35.98
N LYS A 3 29.37 30.78 -35.10
CA LYS A 3 29.45 30.40 -33.66
C LYS A 3 28.07 30.30 -33.01
N ILE A 4 27.13 31.16 -33.41
CA ILE A 4 25.73 31.17 -32.96
C ILE A 4 25.01 29.84 -33.32
N PHE A 5 25.21 29.35 -34.55
CA PHE A 5 24.59 28.11 -34.99
C PHE A 5 25.15 26.87 -34.25
N LYS A 6 26.46 26.86 -33.95
CA LYS A 6 27.06 25.79 -33.13
C LYS A 6 26.49 25.83 -31.70
N ALA A 7 26.37 27.00 -31.09
CA ALA A 7 25.76 27.15 -29.78
C ALA A 7 24.30 26.68 -29.74
N PHE A 8 23.52 27.02 -30.76
CA PHE A 8 22.14 26.54 -30.90
C PHE A 8 22.05 25.01 -30.97
N LEU A 9 22.92 24.35 -31.76
CA LEU A 9 22.93 22.89 -31.86
C LEU A 9 23.30 22.22 -30.51
N VAL A 10 24.23 22.82 -29.76
CA VAL A 10 24.60 22.30 -28.42
C VAL A 10 23.44 22.43 -27.45
N LEU A 11 22.76 23.59 -27.43
CA LEU A 11 21.58 23.77 -26.55
C LEU A 11 20.43 22.83 -26.95
N LEU A 12 20.19 22.60 -28.22
CA LEU A 12 19.20 21.67 -28.70
C LEU A 12 19.54 20.22 -28.26
N ALA A 13 20.80 19.83 -28.38
CA ALA A 13 21.25 18.49 -27.94
C ALA A 13 21.07 18.30 -26.43
N ILE A 14 21.41 19.32 -25.63
CA ILE A 14 21.18 19.31 -24.18
C ILE A 14 19.68 19.20 -23.86
N PHE A 15 18.84 19.97 -24.54
CA PHE A 15 17.39 19.93 -24.36
C PHE A 15 16.82 18.54 -24.65
N VAL A 16 17.20 17.94 -25.78
CA VAL A 16 16.78 16.56 -26.15
C VAL A 16 17.27 15.54 -25.12
N ALA A 17 18.51 15.67 -24.64
CA ALA A 17 19.05 14.78 -23.60
C ALA A 17 18.26 14.88 -22.29
N VAL A 18 17.93 16.11 -21.86
CA VAL A 18 17.11 16.34 -20.66
C VAL A 18 15.71 15.73 -20.82
N LEU A 19 15.05 15.91 -21.97
CA LEU A 19 13.76 15.28 -22.24
C LEU A 19 13.85 13.75 -22.20
N GLY A 20 14.93 13.17 -22.76
CA GLY A 20 15.17 11.73 -22.70
C GLY A 20 15.33 11.21 -21.26
N ILE A 21 16.10 11.93 -20.45
CA ILE A 21 16.30 11.58 -19.03
C ILE A 21 14.99 11.68 -18.24
N LEU A 22 14.23 12.77 -18.42
CA LEU A 22 12.93 12.95 -17.76
C LEU A 22 11.92 11.87 -18.18
N GLY A 23 11.83 11.56 -19.48
CA GLY A 23 10.98 10.49 -19.98
C GLY A 23 11.38 9.12 -19.46
N GLY A 24 12.67 8.82 -19.42
CA GLY A 24 13.20 7.60 -18.83
C GLY A 24 12.91 7.48 -17.33
N TYR A 25 13.05 8.59 -16.59
CA TYR A 25 12.70 8.63 -15.17
C TYR A 25 11.22 8.35 -14.93
N GLN A 26 10.31 9.03 -15.65
CA GLN A 26 8.87 8.80 -15.53
C GLN A 26 8.46 7.37 -15.85
N THR A 27 9.03 6.79 -16.92
CA THR A 27 8.78 5.40 -17.29
C THR A 27 9.25 4.44 -16.20
N SER A 28 10.43 4.68 -15.63
CA SER A 28 10.98 3.90 -14.51
C SER A 28 10.09 3.98 -13.27
N GLN A 29 9.54 5.15 -12.94
CA GLN A 29 8.64 5.32 -11.80
C GLN A 29 7.33 4.56 -11.99
N LYS A 30 6.71 4.63 -13.18
CA LYS A 30 5.51 3.86 -13.50
C LYS A 30 5.73 2.35 -13.41
N PHE A 31 6.91 1.88 -13.78
CA PHE A 31 7.25 0.47 -13.63
C PHE A 31 7.47 0.06 -12.16
N LYS A 32 8.09 0.94 -11.37
CA LYS A 32 8.34 0.71 -9.94
C LYS A 32 7.06 0.82 -9.10
N TYR A 33 6.12 1.69 -9.49
CA TYR A 33 4.85 1.94 -8.83
C TYR A 33 3.70 1.65 -9.80
N PRO A 34 3.42 0.37 -10.07
CA PRO A 34 2.35 -0.01 -10.98
C PRO A 34 0.99 0.39 -10.43
N VAL A 35 0.05 0.65 -11.33
CA VAL A 35 -1.37 0.83 -11.01
C VAL A 35 -2.16 -0.19 -11.81
N ALA A 36 -2.70 -1.18 -11.13
CA ALA A 36 -3.63 -2.15 -11.68
C ALA A 36 -4.87 -2.21 -10.78
N TYR A 37 -5.95 -2.75 -11.26
CA TYR A 37 -7.21 -2.90 -10.51
C TYR A 37 -7.79 -1.57 -9.96
N ALA A 38 -7.51 -0.44 -10.64
CA ALA A 38 -7.87 0.90 -10.16
C ALA A 38 -9.38 1.04 -9.87
N ASP A 39 -10.24 0.44 -10.70
CA ASP A 39 -11.69 0.49 -10.51
C ASP A 39 -12.12 -0.18 -9.19
N TYR A 40 -11.56 -1.33 -8.85
CA TYR A 40 -11.83 -2.01 -7.59
C TYR A 40 -11.26 -1.24 -6.39
N ILE A 41 -10.03 -0.73 -6.53
CA ILE A 41 -9.40 0.09 -5.49
C ILE A 41 -10.24 1.34 -5.20
N VAL A 42 -10.62 2.11 -6.21
CA VAL A 42 -11.47 3.30 -6.04
C VAL A 42 -12.83 2.96 -5.46
N LYS A 43 -13.46 1.88 -5.94
CA LYS A 43 -14.77 1.41 -5.45
C LYS A 43 -14.72 1.09 -3.96
N TYR A 44 -13.75 0.27 -3.53
CA TYR A 44 -13.73 -0.26 -2.17
C TYR A 44 -13.02 0.66 -1.17
N SER A 45 -12.06 1.48 -1.60
CA SER A 45 -11.53 2.55 -0.74
C SER A 45 -12.62 3.56 -0.39
N LYS A 46 -13.40 4.01 -1.38
CA LYS A 46 -14.54 4.91 -1.14
C LYS A 46 -15.60 4.31 -0.24
N ALA A 47 -15.93 3.02 -0.43
CA ALA A 47 -16.94 2.32 0.39
C ALA A 47 -16.51 2.19 1.86
N ASN A 48 -15.21 2.23 2.14
CA ASN A 48 -14.63 2.08 3.48
C ASN A 48 -13.98 3.38 4.01
N ASP A 49 -14.23 4.52 3.40
CA ASP A 49 -13.65 5.82 3.79
C ASP A 49 -12.11 5.75 3.93
N LEU A 50 -11.44 5.16 2.92
CA LEU A 50 -10.00 5.06 2.82
C LEU A 50 -9.46 5.93 1.68
N ASP A 51 -8.25 6.43 1.84
CA ASP A 51 -7.49 7.02 0.74
C ASP A 51 -7.11 5.91 -0.27
N PRO A 52 -7.51 6.00 -1.57
CA PRO A 52 -7.16 4.99 -2.56
C PRO A 52 -5.65 4.81 -2.74
N PHE A 53 -4.85 5.86 -2.50
CA PHE A 53 -3.39 5.77 -2.56
C PHE A 53 -2.80 4.97 -1.39
N LEU A 54 -3.44 5.01 -0.21
CA LEU A 54 -3.09 4.12 0.90
C LEU A 54 -3.35 2.65 0.54
N VAL A 55 -4.50 2.35 -0.07
CA VAL A 55 -4.83 0.99 -0.53
C VAL A 55 -3.85 0.52 -1.60
N MET A 56 -3.49 1.38 -2.57
CA MET A 56 -2.44 1.09 -3.56
C MET A 56 -1.10 0.79 -2.90
N ALA A 57 -0.73 1.55 -1.87
CA ALA A 57 0.52 1.37 -1.13
C ALA A 57 0.56 0.03 -0.39
N VAL A 58 -0.55 -0.37 0.24
CA VAL A 58 -0.68 -1.70 0.88
C VAL A 58 -0.52 -2.79 -0.18
N ILE A 59 -1.29 -2.77 -1.27
CA ILE A 59 -1.18 -3.76 -2.36
C ILE A 59 0.25 -3.81 -2.94
N LYS A 60 0.88 -2.65 -3.10
CA LYS A 60 2.27 -2.55 -3.58
C LYS A 60 3.25 -3.28 -2.67
N VAL A 61 3.11 -3.13 -1.36
CA VAL A 61 4.03 -3.74 -0.38
C VAL A 61 3.73 -5.22 -0.17
N GLU A 62 2.45 -5.62 -0.20
CA GLU A 62 2.00 -7.00 0.01
C GLU A 62 2.31 -7.91 -1.17
N SER A 63 1.95 -7.50 -2.37
CA SER A 63 2.03 -8.37 -3.56
C SER A 63 2.72 -7.74 -4.76
N ASN A 64 3.05 -6.46 -4.70
CA ASN A 64 3.46 -5.69 -5.89
C ASN A 64 2.45 -5.81 -7.05
N PHE A 65 1.15 -5.87 -6.74
CA PHE A 65 0.02 -6.04 -7.68
C PHE A 65 0.01 -7.41 -8.38
N VAL A 66 0.65 -8.43 -7.82
CA VAL A 66 0.57 -9.82 -8.33
C VAL A 66 -0.61 -10.52 -7.65
N PRO A 67 -1.70 -10.83 -8.37
CA PRO A 67 -2.91 -11.39 -7.75
C PRO A 67 -2.74 -12.83 -7.25
N GLU A 68 -1.82 -13.59 -7.83
CA GLU A 68 -1.49 -14.95 -7.41
C GLU A 68 -0.40 -15.01 -6.32
N ALA A 69 0.01 -13.84 -5.78
CA ALA A 69 1.02 -13.81 -4.71
C ALA A 69 0.55 -14.62 -3.50
N HIS A 70 1.45 -15.44 -2.97
CA HIS A 70 1.17 -16.33 -1.85
C HIS A 70 2.38 -16.43 -0.93
N SER A 71 2.20 -16.18 0.36
CA SER A 71 3.26 -16.20 1.39
C SER A 71 3.04 -17.31 2.44
N GLY A 72 2.67 -18.51 1.99
CA GLY A 72 2.46 -19.66 2.85
C GLY A 72 1.10 -19.67 3.56
N VAL A 73 0.73 -18.61 4.26
CA VAL A 73 -0.52 -18.48 5.02
C VAL A 73 -1.44 -17.37 4.52
N ALA A 74 -0.94 -16.47 3.69
CA ALA A 74 -1.70 -15.33 3.17
C ALA A 74 -1.61 -15.27 1.65
N GLY A 75 -2.64 -14.73 0.99
CA GLY A 75 -2.72 -14.72 -0.45
C GLY A 75 -3.43 -13.52 -1.06
N GLY A 76 -3.23 -13.35 -2.37
CA GLY A 76 -3.84 -12.32 -3.18
C GLY A 76 -3.16 -10.95 -3.08
N LEU A 77 -3.80 -9.95 -3.67
CA LEU A 77 -3.27 -8.59 -3.80
C LEU A 77 -2.94 -7.94 -2.46
N MET A 78 -3.76 -8.16 -1.44
CA MET A 78 -3.63 -7.59 -0.10
C MET A 78 -3.19 -8.62 0.95
N GLN A 79 -2.72 -9.80 0.51
CA GLN A 79 -2.16 -10.88 1.35
C GLN A 79 -3.03 -11.20 2.56
N LEU A 80 -4.30 -11.55 2.31
CA LEU A 80 -5.22 -11.95 3.35
C LEU A 80 -5.00 -13.41 3.76
N THR A 81 -5.07 -13.69 5.06
CA THR A 81 -5.17 -15.06 5.54
C THR A 81 -6.59 -15.58 5.37
N GLU A 82 -6.76 -16.90 5.32
CA GLU A 82 -8.09 -17.53 5.27
C GLU A 82 -8.96 -17.10 6.46
N GLU A 83 -8.40 -17.06 7.67
CA GLU A 83 -9.08 -16.57 8.88
C GLU A 83 -9.58 -15.11 8.73
N THR A 84 -8.73 -14.22 8.17
CA THR A 84 -9.12 -12.83 7.90
C THR A 84 -10.23 -12.76 6.84
N ALA A 85 -10.16 -13.60 5.80
CA ALA A 85 -11.18 -13.66 4.77
C ALA A 85 -12.53 -14.16 5.33
N GLU A 86 -12.52 -15.21 6.16
CA GLU A 86 -13.72 -15.72 6.84
C GLU A 86 -14.34 -14.67 7.76
N TRP A 87 -13.51 -13.97 8.54
CA TRP A 87 -13.98 -12.87 9.38
C TRP A 87 -14.64 -11.77 8.54
N ASN A 88 -14.02 -11.34 7.43
CA ASN A 88 -14.60 -10.35 6.53
C ASN A 88 -15.93 -10.81 5.91
N ALA A 89 -16.01 -12.07 5.46
CA ALA A 89 -17.23 -12.62 4.89
C ALA A 89 -18.39 -12.56 5.90
N LYS A 90 -18.11 -12.92 7.15
CA LYS A 90 -19.10 -12.85 8.25
C LYS A 90 -19.56 -11.43 8.53
N GLU A 91 -18.63 -10.48 8.68
CA GLU A 91 -18.94 -9.08 8.96
C GLU A 91 -19.72 -8.41 7.82
N LEU A 92 -19.43 -8.79 6.57
CA LEU A 92 -20.10 -8.29 5.38
C LEU A 92 -21.39 -9.06 5.04
N GLY A 93 -21.78 -10.05 5.85
CA GLY A 93 -22.98 -10.87 5.63
C GLY A 93 -22.95 -11.71 4.35
N ILE A 94 -21.76 -12.11 3.89
CA ILE A 94 -21.60 -12.94 2.71
C ILE A 94 -21.82 -14.40 3.12
N THR A 95 -22.89 -14.99 2.58
CA THR A 95 -23.30 -16.37 2.87
C THR A 95 -23.12 -17.33 1.70
N THR A 96 -22.72 -16.82 0.54
CA THR A 96 -22.41 -17.59 -0.65
C THR A 96 -20.93 -17.96 -0.69
N GLU A 97 -20.60 -19.00 -1.47
CA GLU A 97 -19.21 -19.34 -1.78
C GLU A 97 -18.46 -18.13 -2.36
N TYR A 98 -17.22 -17.92 -1.95
CA TYR A 98 -16.34 -16.85 -2.44
C TYR A 98 -14.92 -17.38 -2.58
N ASP A 99 -14.18 -16.76 -3.50
CA ASP A 99 -12.74 -16.95 -3.63
C ASP A 99 -12.05 -15.66 -3.12
N TYR A 100 -11.37 -15.75 -1.97
CA TYR A 100 -10.65 -14.58 -1.43
C TYR A 100 -9.36 -14.27 -2.20
N MET A 101 -8.91 -15.15 -3.11
CA MET A 101 -7.82 -14.89 -4.03
C MET A 101 -8.27 -14.12 -5.27
N ASP A 102 -9.58 -14.13 -5.59
CA ASP A 102 -10.12 -13.29 -6.66
C ASP A 102 -9.79 -11.80 -6.40
N PRO A 103 -9.23 -11.07 -7.39
CA PRO A 103 -8.79 -9.70 -7.21
C PRO A 103 -9.82 -8.75 -6.62
N GLU A 104 -11.08 -8.82 -7.08
CA GLU A 104 -12.14 -7.94 -6.56
C GLU A 104 -12.47 -8.27 -5.11
N THR A 105 -12.64 -9.55 -4.80
CA THR A 105 -12.94 -10.05 -3.46
C THR A 105 -11.81 -9.73 -2.49
N ASN A 106 -10.56 -9.94 -2.90
CA ASN A 106 -9.39 -9.67 -2.10
C ASN A 106 -9.26 -8.18 -1.73
N ILE A 107 -9.44 -7.28 -2.71
CA ILE A 107 -9.42 -5.82 -2.46
C ILE A 107 -10.61 -5.41 -1.58
N ARG A 108 -11.81 -5.95 -1.82
CA ARG A 108 -12.99 -5.67 -0.99
C ARG A 108 -12.76 -6.03 0.47
N PHE A 109 -12.27 -7.23 0.74
CA PHE A 109 -12.00 -7.72 2.08
C PHE A 109 -10.82 -6.98 2.73
N GLY A 110 -9.74 -6.75 1.98
CA GLY A 110 -8.58 -6.02 2.48
C GLY A 110 -8.89 -4.58 2.86
N CYS A 111 -9.72 -3.87 2.08
CA CYS A 111 -10.17 -2.52 2.41
C CYS A 111 -11.05 -2.52 3.66
N HIS A 112 -11.98 -3.47 3.79
CA HIS A 112 -12.83 -3.58 4.96
C HIS A 112 -12.01 -3.88 6.23
N TYR A 113 -11.06 -4.80 6.14
CA TYR A 113 -10.17 -5.13 7.26
C TYR A 113 -9.26 -3.96 7.65
N LEU A 114 -8.67 -3.27 6.67
CA LEU A 114 -7.84 -2.09 6.93
C LEU A 114 -8.65 -0.98 7.62
N ARG A 115 -9.88 -0.72 7.19
CA ARG A 115 -10.78 0.24 7.83
C ARG A 115 -11.06 -0.17 9.26
N HIS A 116 -11.43 -1.43 9.49
CA HIS A 116 -11.63 -1.96 10.84
C HIS A 116 -10.43 -1.69 11.76
N LEU A 117 -9.22 -1.99 11.28
CA LEU A 117 -8.01 -1.73 12.08
C LEU A 117 -7.80 -0.25 12.36
N ILE A 118 -8.06 0.64 11.40
CA ILE A 118 -7.97 2.09 11.60
C ILE A 118 -9.01 2.54 12.65
N ASP A 119 -10.21 1.99 12.62
CA ASP A 119 -11.26 2.31 13.60
C ASP A 119 -10.91 1.82 15.01
N VAL A 120 -10.32 0.63 15.12
CA VAL A 120 -9.87 0.07 16.41
C VAL A 120 -8.73 0.87 17.03
N TYR A 121 -7.75 1.28 16.24
CA TYR A 121 -6.54 1.88 16.77
C TYR A 121 -6.52 3.42 16.71
N GLY A 122 -7.35 4.05 15.89
CA GLY A 122 -7.40 5.50 15.72
C GLY A 122 -6.12 6.13 15.13
N ASN A 123 -5.16 5.30 14.73
CA ASN A 123 -3.86 5.72 14.19
C ASN A 123 -3.45 4.81 13.04
N ILE A 124 -3.11 5.39 11.89
CA ILE A 124 -2.81 4.64 10.67
C ILE A 124 -1.57 3.75 10.85
N ASP A 125 -0.50 4.25 11.46
CA ASP A 125 0.74 3.47 11.64
C ASP A 125 0.53 2.28 12.56
N THR A 126 -0.25 2.47 13.63
CA THR A 126 -0.63 1.38 14.54
C THR A 126 -1.55 0.37 13.85
N ALA A 127 -2.48 0.82 13.01
CA ALA A 127 -3.33 -0.05 12.20
C ALA A 127 -2.52 -0.85 11.16
N LEU A 128 -1.57 -0.21 10.47
CA LEU A 128 -0.65 -0.89 9.55
C LEU A 128 0.24 -1.91 10.27
N ALA A 129 0.69 -1.57 11.49
CA ALA A 129 1.44 -2.53 12.32
C ALA A 129 0.57 -3.74 12.71
N ALA A 130 -0.72 -3.52 12.98
CA ALA A 130 -1.67 -4.61 13.26
C ALA A 130 -2.01 -5.43 12.01
N TYR A 131 -2.09 -4.79 10.86
CA TYR A 131 -2.33 -5.47 9.58
C TYR A 131 -1.24 -6.52 9.29
N ASN A 132 0.02 -6.13 9.43
CA ASN A 132 1.16 -7.02 9.16
C ASN A 132 1.54 -7.89 10.38
N GLY A 133 1.59 -7.30 11.55
CA GLY A 133 2.08 -7.95 12.77
C GLY A 133 1.02 -8.67 13.60
N GLY A 134 -0.26 -8.48 13.26
CA GLY A 134 -1.40 -9.04 13.97
C GLY A 134 -1.84 -8.22 15.18
N MET A 135 -3.16 -8.17 15.39
CA MET A 135 -3.80 -7.39 16.47
C MET A 135 -3.31 -7.79 17.86
N GLY A 136 -3.10 -9.08 18.14
CA GLY A 136 -2.66 -9.57 19.44
C GLY A 136 -1.27 -9.05 19.84
N ASN A 137 -0.35 -8.99 18.89
CA ASN A 137 0.98 -8.41 19.11
C ASN A 137 0.89 -6.91 19.38
N VAL A 138 0.13 -6.18 18.56
CA VAL A 138 -0.04 -4.73 18.73
C VAL A 138 -0.72 -4.41 20.06
N TYR A 139 -1.75 -5.16 20.45
CA TYR A 139 -2.36 -5.02 21.78
C TYR A 139 -1.33 -5.16 22.89
N SER A 140 -0.47 -6.18 22.81
CA SER A 140 0.59 -6.40 23.80
C SER A 140 1.61 -5.26 23.80
N TRP A 141 1.98 -4.73 22.64
CA TRP A 141 2.92 -3.61 22.53
C TRP A 141 2.35 -2.29 23.05
N LEU A 142 1.08 -2.01 22.80
CA LEU A 142 0.41 -0.80 23.32
C LEU A 142 0.31 -0.79 24.85
N ASN A 143 0.26 -1.97 25.48
CA ASN A 143 0.24 -2.11 26.95
C ASN A 143 1.65 -2.16 27.59
N ASP A 144 2.72 -1.98 26.83
CA ASP A 144 4.10 -2.01 27.31
C ASP A 144 4.74 -0.63 27.13
N SER A 145 5.14 0.00 28.23
CA SER A 145 5.76 1.34 28.23
C SER A 145 7.06 1.43 27.44
N ARG A 146 7.69 0.31 27.09
CA ARG A 146 8.84 0.29 26.17
C ARG A 146 8.45 0.65 24.74
N TYR A 147 7.20 0.39 24.33
CA TYR A 147 6.73 0.48 22.97
C TYR A 147 5.64 1.53 22.74
N SER A 148 4.92 1.93 23.79
CA SER A 148 3.90 2.98 23.74
C SER A 148 3.94 3.82 25.03
N ASP A 149 3.69 5.12 24.91
CA ASP A 149 3.60 6.03 26.05
C ASP A 149 2.15 6.36 26.41
N ASP A 150 1.23 6.20 25.46
CA ASP A 150 -0.17 6.61 25.58
C ASP A 150 -1.18 5.43 25.49
N GLY A 151 -0.69 4.22 25.18
CA GLY A 151 -1.53 3.05 24.96
C GLY A 151 -2.30 3.06 23.62
N VAL A 152 -2.04 4.03 22.74
CA VAL A 152 -2.74 4.23 21.45
C VAL A 152 -1.76 4.21 20.28
N THR A 153 -0.61 4.87 20.44
CA THR A 153 0.40 4.99 19.40
C THR A 153 1.66 4.19 19.74
N LEU A 154 2.22 3.54 18.74
CA LEU A 154 3.48 2.80 18.89
C LEU A 154 4.66 3.74 18.61
N LYS A 155 5.44 4.09 19.67
CA LYS A 155 6.72 4.80 19.51
C LYS A 155 7.84 3.90 18.99
N TYR A 156 7.69 2.59 19.14
CA TYR A 156 8.62 1.59 18.62
C TYR A 156 7.88 0.28 18.32
N ILE A 157 8.12 -0.28 17.15
CA ILE A 157 7.57 -1.58 16.74
C ILE A 157 8.67 -2.64 16.89
N PRO A 158 8.50 -3.63 17.80
CA PRO A 158 9.55 -4.60 18.14
C PRO A 158 9.94 -5.49 16.94
N PHE A 159 8.96 -5.96 16.19
CA PHE A 159 9.22 -6.81 15.03
C PHE A 159 9.79 -5.98 13.88
N SER A 160 11.02 -6.31 13.48
CA SER A 160 11.71 -5.59 12.41
C SER A 160 10.98 -5.66 11.08
N GLU A 161 10.33 -6.79 10.78
CA GLU A 161 9.51 -6.98 9.59
C GLU A 161 8.34 -5.99 9.58
N THR A 162 7.55 -5.96 10.66
CA THR A 162 6.39 -5.07 10.79
C THR A 162 6.80 -3.60 10.79
N ARG A 163 7.89 -3.26 11.46
CA ARG A 163 8.44 -1.90 11.43
C ARG A 163 8.81 -1.46 10.01
N ASN A 164 9.49 -2.33 9.26
CA ASN A 164 9.85 -2.07 7.87
C ASN A 164 8.62 -2.03 6.95
N TYR A 165 7.60 -2.82 7.24
CA TYR A 165 6.33 -2.81 6.53
C TYR A 165 5.67 -1.43 6.65
N VAL A 166 5.48 -0.91 7.86
CA VAL A 166 4.89 0.42 8.08
C VAL A 166 5.65 1.51 7.33
N VAL A 167 6.99 1.49 7.41
CA VAL A 167 7.83 2.46 6.68
C VAL A 167 7.64 2.34 5.16
N LYS A 168 7.60 1.12 4.61
CA LYS A 168 7.43 0.90 3.17
C LYS A 168 6.05 1.33 2.68
N VAL A 169 4.98 1.04 3.45
CA VAL A 169 3.62 1.45 3.08
C VAL A 169 3.54 2.97 3.08
N ASN A 170 3.98 3.66 4.13
CA ASN A 170 3.96 5.12 4.19
C ASN A 170 4.76 5.76 3.05
N SER A 171 5.98 5.27 2.79
CA SER A 171 6.79 5.77 1.68
C SER A 171 6.11 5.55 0.32
N SER A 172 5.45 4.42 0.12
CA SER A 172 4.73 4.13 -1.12
C SER A 172 3.46 5.00 -1.23
N TRP A 173 2.76 5.22 -0.13
CA TRP A 173 1.57 6.07 -0.07
C TRP A 173 1.87 7.51 -0.49
N GLU A 174 2.90 8.13 0.10
CA GLU A 174 3.35 9.46 -0.29
C GLU A 174 3.75 9.50 -1.77
N HIS A 175 4.46 8.47 -2.24
CA HIS A 175 4.90 8.42 -3.64
C HIS A 175 3.72 8.30 -4.62
N TYR A 176 2.69 7.50 -4.31
CA TYR A 176 1.48 7.44 -5.13
C TYR A 176 0.73 8.79 -5.15
N LYS A 177 0.64 9.49 -4.04
CA LYS A 177 0.08 10.84 -4.00
C LYS A 177 0.85 11.82 -4.89
N GLU A 178 2.16 11.84 -4.80
CA GLU A 178 3.01 12.71 -5.64
C GLU A 178 2.87 12.42 -7.14
N MET A 179 2.63 11.15 -7.52
CA MET A 179 2.53 10.77 -8.93
C MET A 179 1.14 10.99 -9.54
N TYR A 180 0.07 10.89 -8.75
CA TYR A 180 -1.29 10.78 -9.29
C TYR A 180 -2.29 11.77 -8.68
N GLN A 181 -1.92 12.57 -7.71
CA GLN A 181 -2.71 13.66 -7.14
C GLN A 181 -2.41 15.00 -7.86
#